data_a82b29df748e4d51f94c3f7825bc1862
#
_entry.id   a82b29df748e4d51f94c3f7825bc1862
#
_cell.length_a   1.000
_cell.length_b   1.000
_cell.length_c   1.000
_cell.angle_alpha   90.00
_cell.angle_beta   90.00
_cell.angle_gamma   90.00
#
_symmetry.space_group_name_H-M   'P 1'
#
loop_
_entity.id
_entity.type
_entity.pdbx_description
1 polymer ?
#
loop_
_entity_poly.entity_id
_entity_poly.type
_entity_poly.pdbx_seq_one_letter_code
_entity_poly.pdbx_strand_id
1 'polypeptide(L)'
;MVDLALPAAALTVNALARRRWLNLGLSIAVAGLAALALLEPGRERASEPPPLLALAPERIERIAVERPGQEALAFERREGRWWLTAPLLGPANPTLLEPLLRLNEMRCPLRYAVADLELKALRLDPPALRLRLGEQEIRFGSTAPTDGQRYLQIGESVYLCPDRLYPLLTSSAGGFLGPSIETLFSDPKSAE
;
A
#
# COMPACT_ATOMS: atom_id res chain seq x y z
N MET A 1 83.38 33.79 11.40
CA MET A 1 82.42 33.22 10.53
C MET A 1 82.08 31.82 11.02
N VAL A 2 80.98 31.66 11.72
CA VAL A 2 80.53 30.35 12.24
C VAL A 2 79.29 30.00 11.45
N ASP A 3 79.43 28.99 10.63
CA ASP A 3 78.34 28.43 9.81
C ASP A 3 77.44 27.58 10.66
N LEU A 4 76.21 28.04 10.86
CA LEU A 4 75.18 27.33 11.62
C LEU A 4 74.34 26.52 10.66
N ALA A 5 74.80 25.32 10.30
CA ALA A 5 74.00 24.37 9.54
C ALA A 5 72.95 23.73 10.42
N LEU A 6 71.73 24.14 10.31
CA LEU A 6 70.57 23.50 10.92
C LEU A 6 70.31 22.13 10.29
N PRO A 7 70.03 21.07 11.02
CA PRO A 7 69.77 19.76 10.50
C PRO A 7 68.32 19.68 9.95
N ALA A 8 68.18 19.57 8.63
CA ALA A 8 66.91 19.41 7.92
C ALA A 8 66.23 18.04 8.14
N ALA A 9 66.81 17.17 8.96
CA ALA A 9 66.31 15.78 9.14
C ALA A 9 65.20 15.60 10.18
N ALA A 10 64.91 16.61 11.03
CA ALA A 10 63.92 16.44 12.11
C ALA A 10 62.46 16.66 11.69
N LEU A 11 62.20 17.27 10.54
CA LEU A 11 60.85 17.61 10.11
C LEU A 11 60.14 16.48 9.36
N THR A 12 60.87 15.52 8.81
CA THR A 12 60.31 14.43 7.99
C THR A 12 59.73 13.28 8.81
N VAL A 13 60.33 13.01 9.96
CA VAL A 13 59.89 11.92 10.86
C VAL A 13 58.52 12.22 11.47
N ASN A 14 58.24 13.47 11.80
CA ASN A 14 56.95 13.88 12.35
C ASN A 14 55.79 13.82 11.32
N ALA A 15 56.07 14.04 10.04
CA ALA A 15 55.07 14.00 8.98
C ALA A 15 54.59 12.57 8.70
N LEU A 16 55.48 11.59 8.70
CA LEU A 16 55.14 10.17 8.50
C LEU A 16 54.41 9.60 9.72
N ALA A 17 54.83 9.94 10.93
CA ALA A 17 54.14 9.54 12.16
C ALA A 17 52.72 10.14 12.20
N ARG A 18 52.54 11.42 11.86
CA ARG A 18 51.24 12.09 11.79
C ARG A 18 50.29 11.46 10.78
N ARG A 19 50.78 11.10 9.59
CA ARG A 19 50.01 10.37 8.58
C ARG A 19 49.55 8.99 9.06
N ARG A 20 50.42 8.24 9.75
CA ARG A 20 50.05 6.93 10.32
C ARG A 20 48.95 7.07 11.39
N TRP A 21 49.02 8.05 12.26
CA TRP A 21 48.00 8.30 13.27
C TRP A 21 46.68 8.78 12.66
N LEU A 22 46.72 9.60 11.62
CA LEU A 22 45.52 10.03 10.88
C LEU A 22 44.85 8.85 10.17
N ASN A 23 45.64 7.99 9.50
CA ASN A 23 45.09 6.81 8.84
C ASN A 23 44.52 5.80 9.83
N LEU A 24 45.17 5.61 10.99
CA LEU A 24 44.64 4.74 12.05
C LEU A 24 43.33 5.30 12.62
N GLY A 25 43.25 6.59 12.88
CA GLY A 25 42.05 7.26 13.34
C GLY A 25 40.90 7.14 12.33
N LEU A 26 41.19 7.34 11.03
CA LEU A 26 40.22 7.17 9.97
C LEU A 26 39.73 5.72 9.85
N SER A 27 40.63 4.75 9.95
CA SER A 27 40.27 3.33 9.91
C SER A 27 39.36 2.92 11.07
N ILE A 28 39.63 3.43 12.27
CA ILE A 28 38.80 3.21 13.46
C ILE A 28 37.43 3.87 13.28
N ALA A 29 37.37 5.08 12.72
CA ALA A 29 36.10 5.77 12.45
C ALA A 29 35.26 5.03 11.42
N VAL A 30 35.86 4.55 10.33
CA VAL A 30 35.19 3.74 9.31
C VAL A 30 34.69 2.41 9.89
N ALA A 31 35.52 1.72 10.66
CA ALA A 31 35.15 0.48 11.36
C ALA A 31 34.00 0.70 12.34
N GLY A 32 34.01 1.81 13.10
CA GLY A 32 32.95 2.20 14.01
C GLY A 32 31.63 2.49 13.30
N LEU A 33 31.65 3.22 12.16
CA LEU A 33 30.49 3.48 11.34
C LEU A 33 29.94 2.21 10.69
N ALA A 34 30.83 1.33 10.22
CA ALA A 34 30.43 0.04 9.68
C ALA A 34 29.77 -0.86 10.74
N ALA A 35 30.33 -0.90 11.95
CA ALA A 35 29.73 -1.62 13.07
C ALA A 35 28.36 -1.05 13.46
N LEU A 36 28.21 0.28 13.51
CA LEU A 36 26.93 0.95 13.73
C LEU A 36 25.91 0.62 12.64
N ALA A 37 26.34 0.59 11.38
CA ALA A 37 25.47 0.23 10.25
C ALA A 37 25.05 -1.25 10.29
N LEU A 38 25.93 -2.15 10.74
CA LEU A 38 25.62 -3.58 10.85
C LEU A 38 24.76 -3.92 12.07
N LEU A 39 24.95 -3.20 13.17
CA LEU A 39 24.14 -3.37 14.39
C LEU A 39 22.77 -2.71 14.27
N GLU A 40 22.62 -1.74 13.34
CA GLU A 40 21.37 -1.01 13.08
C GLU A 40 20.49 -0.85 14.34
N PRO A 41 20.98 -0.13 15.38
CA PRO A 41 20.17 0.12 16.56
C PRO A 41 19.07 1.14 16.22
N GLY A 42 18.01 0.70 15.59
CA GLY A 42 16.91 1.55 15.11
C GLY A 42 16.09 0.93 13.99
N ARG A 43 16.53 -0.15 13.37
CA ARG A 43 15.63 -1.05 12.66
C ARG A 43 14.94 -1.95 13.69
N GLU A 44 14.02 -1.39 14.46
CA GLU A 44 12.86 -2.17 14.85
C GLU A 44 12.39 -2.78 13.52
N ARG A 45 12.45 -4.12 13.40
CA ARG A 45 11.75 -4.81 12.31
C ARG A 45 10.37 -4.23 12.36
N ALA A 46 10.04 -3.36 11.40
CA ALA A 46 8.71 -2.81 11.30
C ALA A 46 7.80 -4.03 11.31
N SER A 47 7.12 -4.25 12.42
CA SER A 47 6.20 -5.37 12.56
C SER A 47 5.30 -5.27 11.35
N GLU A 48 5.27 -6.31 10.53
CA GLU A 48 4.46 -6.28 9.31
C GLU A 48 3.07 -5.76 9.69
N PRO A 49 2.59 -4.69 9.07
CA PRO A 49 1.34 -4.08 9.50
C PRO A 49 0.25 -5.13 9.48
N PRO A 50 -0.62 -5.19 10.49
CA PRO A 50 -1.67 -6.18 10.53
C PRO A 50 -2.53 -6.08 9.25
N PRO A 51 -3.16 -7.18 8.85
CA PRO A 51 -4.07 -7.16 7.70
C PRO A 51 -5.15 -6.10 7.90
N LEU A 52 -5.54 -5.43 6.82
CA LEU A 52 -6.53 -4.34 6.87
C LEU A 52 -7.89 -4.80 7.44
N LEU A 53 -8.28 -6.03 7.14
CA LEU A 53 -9.52 -6.65 7.58
C LEU A 53 -9.26 -8.04 8.14
N ALA A 54 -9.88 -8.36 9.27
CA ALA A 54 -9.91 -9.71 9.83
C ALA A 54 -11.13 -10.48 9.27
N LEU A 55 -11.36 -10.42 7.95
CA LEU A 55 -12.49 -11.04 7.29
C LEU A 55 -12.01 -12.16 6.35
N ALA A 56 -12.54 -13.37 6.54
CA ALA A 56 -12.27 -14.47 5.65
C ALA A 56 -13.08 -14.31 4.36
N PRO A 57 -12.45 -14.33 3.16
CA PRO A 57 -13.15 -14.13 1.88
C PRO A 57 -14.31 -15.11 1.67
N GLU A 58 -14.21 -16.32 2.23
CA GLU A 58 -15.23 -17.37 2.11
C GLU A 58 -16.54 -17.00 2.81
N ARG A 59 -16.48 -16.13 3.81
CA ARG A 59 -17.64 -15.66 4.58
C ARG A 59 -18.37 -14.50 3.94
N ILE A 60 -17.82 -13.94 2.86
CA ILE A 60 -18.45 -12.84 2.14
C ILE A 60 -19.48 -13.44 1.16
N GLU A 61 -20.75 -13.15 1.39
CA GLU A 61 -21.85 -13.57 0.51
C GLU A 61 -22.41 -12.42 -0.32
N ARG A 62 -22.20 -11.17 0.16
CA ARG A 62 -22.69 -9.95 -0.50
C ARG A 62 -21.63 -8.88 -0.52
N ILE A 63 -21.60 -8.16 -1.63
CA ILE A 63 -20.78 -6.97 -1.82
C ILE A 63 -21.69 -5.86 -2.32
N ALA A 64 -21.62 -4.68 -1.70
CA ALA A 64 -22.32 -3.50 -2.17
C ALA A 64 -21.36 -2.32 -2.28
N VAL A 65 -21.47 -1.55 -3.36
CA VAL A 65 -20.65 -0.36 -3.61
C VAL A 65 -21.59 0.83 -3.85
N GLU A 66 -21.59 1.78 -2.93
CA GLU A 66 -22.32 3.03 -3.07
C GLU A 66 -21.38 4.09 -3.63
N ARG A 67 -21.75 4.66 -4.77
CA ARG A 67 -20.96 5.60 -5.55
C ARG A 67 -21.74 6.90 -5.73
N PRO A 68 -21.43 7.99 -5.02
CA PRO A 68 -22.13 9.26 -5.21
C PRO A 68 -22.12 9.70 -6.69
N GLY A 69 -23.31 9.97 -7.23
CA GLY A 69 -23.46 10.37 -8.64
C GLY A 69 -23.39 9.23 -9.68
N GLN A 70 -23.29 7.99 -9.25
CA GLN A 70 -23.33 6.81 -10.10
C GLN A 70 -24.28 5.76 -9.52
N GLU A 71 -24.70 4.80 -10.36
CA GLU A 71 -25.51 3.67 -9.89
C GLU A 71 -24.70 2.79 -8.93
N ALA A 72 -25.35 2.37 -7.86
CA ALA A 72 -24.73 1.44 -6.90
C ALA A 72 -24.51 0.07 -7.55
N LEU A 73 -23.42 -0.59 -7.17
CA LEU A 73 -23.17 -1.97 -7.57
C LEU A 73 -23.53 -2.90 -6.42
N ALA A 74 -24.20 -3.99 -6.74
CA ALA A 74 -24.49 -5.05 -5.79
C ALA A 74 -24.13 -6.41 -6.38
N PHE A 75 -23.46 -7.22 -5.57
CA PHE A 75 -23.07 -8.58 -5.95
C PHE A 75 -23.52 -9.56 -4.87
N GLU A 76 -23.95 -10.72 -5.31
CA GLU A 76 -24.32 -11.85 -4.45
C GLU A 76 -23.59 -13.11 -4.87
N ARG A 77 -23.22 -13.90 -3.90
CA ARG A 77 -22.64 -15.22 -4.12
C ARG A 77 -23.75 -16.26 -4.17
N ARG A 78 -23.91 -16.94 -5.32
CA ARG A 78 -24.90 -18.01 -5.54
C ARG A 78 -24.20 -19.25 -6.04
N GLU A 79 -24.37 -20.36 -5.36
CA GLU A 79 -23.76 -21.64 -5.73
C GLU A 79 -22.24 -21.55 -5.97
N GLY A 80 -21.54 -20.79 -5.11
CA GLY A 80 -20.10 -20.59 -5.19
C GLY A 80 -19.62 -19.61 -6.26
N ARG A 81 -20.51 -19.02 -7.08
CA ARG A 81 -20.19 -18.02 -8.10
C ARG A 81 -20.75 -16.66 -7.75
N TRP A 82 -20.05 -15.60 -8.17
CA TRP A 82 -20.49 -14.23 -7.99
C TRP A 82 -21.40 -13.78 -9.12
N TRP A 83 -22.47 -13.09 -8.75
CA TRP A 83 -23.43 -12.48 -9.65
C TRP A 83 -23.53 -10.99 -9.38
N LEU A 84 -23.48 -10.17 -10.42
CA LEU A 84 -23.90 -8.78 -10.37
C LEU A 84 -25.43 -8.76 -10.32
N THR A 85 -26.03 -8.12 -9.31
CA THR A 85 -27.47 -8.07 -9.09
C THR A 85 -28.04 -6.66 -9.26
N ALA A 86 -27.19 -5.64 -9.22
CA ALA A 86 -27.55 -4.25 -9.54
C ALA A 86 -26.32 -3.50 -10.06
N PRO A 87 -26.48 -2.56 -11.00
CA PRO A 87 -27.70 -2.20 -11.72
C PRO A 87 -28.05 -3.16 -12.86
N LEU A 88 -27.17 -4.07 -13.19
CA LEU A 88 -27.31 -5.07 -14.23
C LEU A 88 -27.37 -6.46 -13.59
N LEU A 89 -28.07 -7.38 -14.20
CA LEU A 89 -28.12 -8.77 -13.75
C LEU A 89 -27.28 -9.66 -14.66
N GLY A 90 -26.33 -10.38 -14.09
CA GLY A 90 -25.51 -11.34 -14.84
C GLY A 90 -24.36 -11.92 -14.01
N PRO A 91 -23.63 -12.90 -14.56
CA PRO A 91 -22.43 -13.44 -13.90
C PRO A 91 -21.40 -12.32 -13.73
N ALA A 92 -20.84 -12.22 -12.55
CA ALA A 92 -19.81 -11.21 -12.27
C ALA A 92 -18.46 -11.67 -12.81
N ASN A 93 -17.64 -10.71 -13.26
CA ASN A 93 -16.28 -10.96 -13.69
C ASN A 93 -15.37 -11.26 -12.47
N PRO A 94 -14.87 -12.49 -12.30
CA PRO A 94 -14.10 -12.87 -11.13
C PRO A 94 -12.80 -12.08 -11.02
N THR A 95 -12.17 -11.73 -12.13
CA THR A 95 -10.91 -10.98 -12.16
C THR A 95 -11.06 -9.59 -11.54
N LEU A 96 -12.21 -8.95 -11.69
CA LEU A 96 -12.47 -7.63 -11.10
C LEU A 96 -12.95 -7.71 -9.65
N LEU A 97 -13.52 -8.84 -9.22
CA LEU A 97 -13.93 -9.04 -7.84
C LEU A 97 -12.80 -9.53 -6.93
N GLU A 98 -11.83 -10.25 -7.48
CA GLU A 98 -10.72 -10.82 -6.72
C GLU A 98 -9.97 -9.78 -5.87
N PRO A 99 -9.63 -8.55 -6.36
CA PRO A 99 -8.99 -7.53 -5.53
C PRO A 99 -9.85 -7.07 -4.34
N LEU A 100 -11.18 -7.11 -4.46
CA LEU A 100 -12.10 -6.77 -3.38
C LEU A 100 -12.13 -7.87 -2.31
N LEU A 101 -12.11 -9.11 -2.74
CA LEU A 101 -12.11 -10.27 -1.84
C LEU A 101 -10.77 -10.41 -1.11
N ARG A 102 -9.67 -9.96 -1.71
CA ARG A 102 -8.32 -9.94 -1.11
C ARG A 102 -7.98 -8.68 -0.32
N LEU A 103 -8.97 -7.86 0.03
CA LEU A 103 -8.76 -6.66 0.84
C LEU A 103 -8.13 -6.95 2.20
N ASN A 104 -8.37 -8.15 2.75
CA ASN A 104 -7.73 -8.63 3.97
C ASN A 104 -6.21 -8.77 3.84
N GLU A 105 -5.68 -8.97 2.62
CA GLU A 105 -4.24 -9.08 2.37
C GLU A 105 -3.57 -7.69 2.20
N MET A 106 -4.37 -6.63 2.03
CA MET A 106 -3.84 -5.28 1.85
C MET A 106 -3.11 -4.82 3.11
N ARG A 107 -1.92 -4.27 2.92
CA ARG A 107 -1.12 -3.68 3.99
C ARG A 107 -1.13 -2.16 3.83
N CYS A 108 -1.54 -1.49 4.89
CA CYS A 108 -1.58 -0.04 4.95
C CYS A 108 -0.61 0.42 6.03
N PRO A 109 0.46 1.15 5.67
CA PRO A 109 1.56 1.43 6.60
C PRO A 109 1.17 2.39 7.72
N LEU A 110 0.18 3.25 7.49
CA LEU A 110 -0.23 4.28 8.44
C LEU A 110 -1.68 4.06 8.88
N ARG A 111 -1.89 4.20 10.19
CA ARG A 111 -3.19 4.10 10.84
C ARG A 111 -3.35 5.26 11.82
N TYR A 112 -4.51 5.87 11.83
CA TYR A 112 -4.91 6.98 12.69
C TYR A 112 -6.23 6.66 13.38
N ALA A 113 -6.48 7.21 14.57
CA ALA A 113 -7.80 7.17 15.17
C ALA A 113 -8.73 8.20 14.49
N VAL A 114 -9.99 7.84 14.29
CA VAL A 114 -11.00 8.76 13.74
C VAL A 114 -11.11 10.06 14.55
N ALA A 115 -10.97 9.95 15.88
CA ALA A 115 -11.06 11.09 16.79
C ALA A 115 -9.97 12.16 16.55
N ASP A 116 -8.85 11.78 15.95
CA ASP A 116 -7.71 12.67 15.71
C ASP A 116 -7.78 13.37 14.34
N LEU A 117 -8.84 13.12 13.55
CA LEU A 117 -8.90 13.55 12.15
C LEU A 117 -10.17 14.33 11.83
N GLU A 118 -10.04 15.30 10.93
CA GLU A 118 -11.15 16.03 10.34
C GLU A 118 -11.72 15.26 9.14
N LEU A 119 -12.72 14.40 9.38
CA LEU A 119 -13.28 13.48 8.38
C LEU A 119 -13.83 14.18 7.14
N LYS A 120 -14.41 15.39 7.31
CA LYS A 120 -14.93 16.19 6.19
C LYS A 120 -13.83 16.63 5.24
N ALA A 121 -12.70 17.07 5.78
CA ALA A 121 -11.53 17.48 4.99
C ALA A 121 -10.95 16.29 4.20
N LEU A 122 -11.02 15.09 4.76
CA LEU A 122 -10.58 13.85 4.13
C LEU A 122 -11.63 13.23 3.20
N ARG A 123 -12.82 13.84 3.06
CA ARG A 123 -13.96 13.30 2.31
C ARG A 123 -14.36 11.89 2.77
N LEU A 124 -14.30 11.66 4.07
CA LEU A 124 -14.78 10.46 4.74
C LEU A 124 -16.18 10.66 5.35
N ASP A 125 -16.62 11.93 5.48
CA ASP A 125 -17.95 12.31 5.91
C ASP A 125 -18.45 13.56 5.15
N PRO A 126 -19.30 13.39 4.10
CA PRO A 126 -19.71 12.13 3.48
C PRO A 126 -18.56 11.46 2.70
N PRO A 127 -18.53 10.12 2.62
CA PRO A 127 -17.46 9.42 1.93
C PRO A 127 -17.55 9.59 0.41
N ALA A 128 -16.39 9.57 -0.25
CA ALA A 128 -16.32 9.61 -1.71
C ALA A 128 -16.86 8.32 -2.35
N LEU A 129 -16.78 7.19 -1.63
CA LEU A 129 -17.33 5.90 -2.01
C LEU A 129 -17.49 5.05 -0.74
N ARG A 130 -18.50 4.20 -0.69
CA ARG A 130 -18.70 3.24 0.39
C ARG A 130 -18.74 1.82 -0.19
N LEU A 131 -17.90 0.96 0.35
CA LEU A 131 -17.86 -0.47 0.06
C LEU A 131 -18.34 -1.24 1.28
N ARG A 132 -19.28 -2.16 1.07
CA ARG A 132 -19.70 -3.12 2.09
C ARG A 132 -19.34 -4.54 1.66
N LEU A 133 -18.66 -5.26 2.53
CA LEU A 133 -18.32 -6.67 2.39
C LEU A 133 -19.03 -7.45 3.51
N GLY A 134 -20.21 -8.02 3.20
CA GLY A 134 -21.10 -8.53 4.23
C GLY A 134 -21.54 -7.40 5.18
N GLU A 135 -21.17 -7.52 6.45
CA GLU A 135 -21.47 -6.50 7.47
C GLU A 135 -20.35 -5.44 7.61
N GLN A 136 -19.19 -5.67 7.02
CA GLN A 136 -18.06 -4.75 7.12
C GLN A 136 -18.21 -3.57 6.17
N GLU A 137 -18.23 -2.35 6.71
CA GLU A 137 -18.24 -1.11 5.93
C GLU A 137 -16.85 -0.51 5.84
N ILE A 138 -16.47 -0.09 4.64
CA ILE A 138 -15.23 0.60 4.32
C ILE A 138 -15.59 1.88 3.58
N ARG A 139 -15.19 3.02 4.13
CA ARG A 139 -15.40 4.34 3.52
C ARG A 139 -14.14 4.80 2.85
N PHE A 140 -14.24 5.20 1.61
CA PHE A 140 -13.14 5.74 0.81
C PHE A 140 -13.22 7.27 0.84
N GLY A 141 -12.13 7.89 1.21
CA GLY A 141 -11.96 9.34 1.24
C GLY A 141 -11.21 9.89 0.04
N SER A 142 -10.57 11.04 0.22
CA SER A 142 -9.69 11.67 -0.76
C SER A 142 -8.36 10.94 -0.88
N THR A 143 -7.64 11.23 -1.97
CA THR A 143 -6.23 10.84 -2.15
C THR A 143 -5.35 11.74 -1.29
N ALA A 144 -4.33 11.17 -0.66
CA ALA A 144 -3.34 11.93 0.09
C ALA A 144 -2.43 12.73 -0.87
N PRO A 145 -1.99 13.94 -0.48
CA PRO A 145 -1.23 14.81 -1.36
C PRO A 145 0.14 14.27 -1.76
N THR A 146 0.74 13.40 -0.94
CA THR A 146 2.16 13.05 -1.05
C THR A 146 2.43 11.83 -1.89
N ASP A 147 1.66 10.72 -1.75
CA ASP A 147 2.10 9.42 -2.26
C ASP A 147 1.07 8.70 -3.14
N GLY A 148 0.02 9.38 -3.59
CA GLY A 148 -1.08 8.74 -4.34
C GLY A 148 -1.81 7.66 -3.53
N GLN A 149 -1.65 7.67 -2.21
CA GLN A 149 -2.38 6.81 -1.29
C GLN A 149 -3.75 7.43 -1.01
N ARG A 150 -4.70 6.61 -0.60
CA ARG A 150 -6.07 7.04 -0.27
C ARG A 150 -6.40 6.77 1.18
N TYR A 151 -7.17 7.68 1.78
CA TYR A 151 -7.74 7.49 3.10
C TYR A 151 -8.88 6.48 3.04
N LEU A 152 -8.78 5.42 3.86
CA LEU A 152 -9.81 4.40 4.05
C LEU A 152 -10.22 4.37 5.51
N GLN A 153 -11.51 4.55 5.80
CA GLN A 153 -12.02 4.41 7.16
C GLN A 153 -12.69 3.05 7.35
N ILE A 154 -12.33 2.36 8.43
CA ILE A 154 -12.92 1.10 8.86
C ILE A 154 -13.18 1.21 10.35
N GLY A 155 -14.44 1.22 10.75
CA GLY A 155 -14.82 1.49 12.14
C GLY A 155 -14.24 2.80 12.67
N GLU A 156 -13.51 2.74 13.77
CA GLU A 156 -12.90 3.89 14.44
C GLU A 156 -11.45 4.19 13.97
N SER A 157 -11.02 3.59 12.88
CA SER A 157 -9.68 3.77 12.35
C SER A 157 -9.68 4.26 10.91
N VAL A 158 -8.75 5.16 10.61
CA VAL A 158 -8.46 5.62 9.26
C VAL A 158 -7.09 5.12 8.85
N TYR A 159 -7.02 4.49 7.71
CA TYR A 159 -5.80 3.93 7.12
C TYR A 159 -5.39 4.72 5.89
N LEU A 160 -4.10 4.81 5.65
CA LEU A 160 -3.56 5.35 4.42
C LEU A 160 -3.05 4.19 3.57
N CYS A 161 -3.76 3.91 2.48
CA CYS A 161 -3.58 2.70 1.67
C CYS A 161 -3.28 3.03 0.20
N PRO A 162 -2.58 2.15 -0.53
CA PRO A 162 -2.39 2.31 -1.97
C PRO A 162 -3.74 2.41 -2.70
N ASP A 163 -3.90 3.41 -3.57
CA ASP A 163 -5.16 3.71 -4.28
C ASP A 163 -5.38 2.81 -5.51
N ARG A 164 -5.48 1.51 -5.27
CA ARG A 164 -5.68 0.52 -6.34
C ARG A 164 -7.15 0.17 -6.57
N LEU A 165 -7.97 0.29 -5.53
CA LEU A 165 -9.36 -0.15 -5.57
C LEU A 165 -10.33 0.93 -6.03
N TYR A 166 -10.07 2.19 -5.72
CA TYR A 166 -10.98 3.26 -6.04
C TYR A 166 -11.23 3.41 -7.57
N PRO A 167 -10.20 3.39 -8.44
CA PRO A 167 -10.40 3.40 -9.87
C PRO A 167 -11.23 2.21 -10.37
N LEU A 168 -10.99 1.02 -9.79
CA LEU A 168 -11.76 -0.18 -10.10
C LEU A 168 -13.23 -0.01 -9.71
N LEU A 169 -13.50 0.41 -8.47
CA LEU A 169 -14.85 0.56 -7.93
C LEU A 169 -15.65 1.68 -8.59
N THR A 170 -14.98 2.66 -9.22
CA THR A 170 -15.61 3.75 -9.96
C THR A 170 -15.74 3.47 -11.45
N SER A 171 -15.30 2.31 -11.92
CA SER A 171 -15.48 1.89 -13.32
C SER A 171 -16.95 1.61 -13.65
N SER A 172 -17.28 1.49 -14.94
CA SER A 172 -18.65 1.24 -15.40
C SER A 172 -19.17 -0.10 -14.89
N ALA A 173 -20.47 -0.18 -14.60
CA ALA A 173 -21.12 -1.41 -14.14
C ALA A 173 -20.99 -2.56 -15.14
N GLY A 174 -21.03 -2.25 -16.45
CA GLY A 174 -20.87 -3.25 -17.51
C GLY A 174 -19.51 -3.96 -17.49
N GLY A 175 -18.46 -3.30 -17.02
CA GLY A 175 -17.13 -3.93 -16.86
C GLY A 175 -17.12 -5.07 -15.85
N PHE A 176 -18.02 -5.04 -14.87
CA PHE A 176 -18.13 -6.09 -13.85
C PHE A 176 -18.92 -7.32 -14.31
N LEU A 177 -19.52 -7.28 -15.49
CA LEU A 177 -20.13 -8.48 -16.08
C LEU A 177 -19.04 -9.39 -16.66
N GLY A 178 -19.13 -10.66 -16.33
CA GLY A 178 -18.31 -11.70 -16.96
C GLY A 178 -18.83 -12.03 -18.36
N PRO A 179 -18.04 -12.71 -19.19
CA PRO A 179 -18.53 -13.22 -20.46
C PRO A 179 -19.69 -14.19 -20.19
N SER A 180 -20.80 -14.01 -20.90
CA SER A 180 -21.89 -14.97 -20.85
C SER A 180 -21.44 -16.28 -21.49
N ILE A 181 -21.97 -17.41 -21.01
CA ILE A 181 -21.64 -18.74 -21.57
C ILE A 181 -21.97 -18.78 -23.08
N GLU A 182 -23.00 -18.06 -23.50
CA GLU A 182 -23.39 -17.96 -24.92
C GLU A 182 -22.31 -17.29 -25.80
N THR A 183 -21.59 -16.29 -25.29
CA THR A 183 -20.48 -15.66 -26.04
C THR A 183 -19.25 -16.56 -26.17
N LEU A 184 -19.05 -17.50 -25.25
CA LEU A 184 -17.95 -18.47 -25.33
C LEU A 184 -18.19 -19.56 -26.38
N PHE A 185 -19.48 -19.85 -26.73
CA PHE A 185 -19.84 -20.82 -27.74
C PHE A 185 -20.17 -20.17 -29.12
N SER A 186 -20.18 -18.82 -29.16
CA SER A 186 -20.50 -18.08 -30.38
C SER A 186 -19.25 -17.59 -31.12
N ASP A 187 -18.07 -18.09 -30.80
CA ASP A 187 -16.84 -17.72 -31.52
C ASP A 187 -16.84 -18.44 -32.90
N PRO A 188 -17.04 -17.72 -34.00
CA PRO A 188 -17.20 -18.34 -35.33
C PRO A 188 -15.88 -18.89 -35.91
N LYS A 189 -14.81 -18.94 -35.10
CA LYS A 189 -13.47 -19.39 -35.54
C LYS A 189 -13.22 -20.89 -35.39
N SER A 190 -14.22 -21.67 -34.95
CA SER A 190 -14.09 -23.13 -34.83
C SER A 190 -14.75 -23.91 -35.96
N ALA A 191 -15.03 -23.26 -37.13
CA ALA A 191 -15.62 -23.88 -38.30
C ALA A 191 -14.83 -23.54 -39.58
N GLU A 192 -13.49 -23.80 -39.56
CA GLU A 192 -12.65 -23.96 -40.78
C GLU A 192 -11.59 -25.02 -40.55
#